data_b047a3dd814cbd7c1553e1b8852bc1cc
#
_entry.id   b047a3dd814cbd7c1553e1b8852bc1cc
#
_cell.length_a   1.000
_cell.length_b   1.000
_cell.length_c   1.000
_cell.angle_alpha   90.00
_cell.angle_beta   90.00
_cell.angle_gamma   90.00
#
_symmetry.space_group_name_H-M   'P 1'
#
loop_
_entity.id
_entity.type
_entity.pdbx_description
1 polymer ?
#
loop_
_entity_poly.entity_id
_entity_poly.type
_entity_poly.pdbx_seq_one_letter_code
_entity_poly.pdbx_strand_id
1 'polypeptide(L)'
;MTSATHFSIRPAEPADVTDIHSMIVELAVFEKLEHMVVATEELLHEGLFSDKPACEAIVGEENGEVVAFALFFHNFSTFLTKKGLYLEDLYVRQSHRGKGYGSALLAKLAQLAVERNCGRFEWSVLDWNEPAIGFYQTMGAEILPEWRICRVTGEALDHLARRGL
;
A
#
# COMPACT_ATOMS: atom_id res chain seq x y z
N MET A 1 26.67 -18.03 18.14
CA MET A 1 25.36 -17.58 18.65
C MET A 1 24.69 -16.80 17.54
N THR A 2 23.70 -17.38 16.85
CA THR A 2 22.89 -16.68 15.87
C THR A 2 22.03 -15.66 16.62
N SER A 3 22.29 -14.37 16.43
CA SER A 3 21.41 -13.31 16.91
C SER A 3 20.01 -13.58 16.37
N ALA A 4 19.02 -13.66 17.25
CA ALA A 4 17.63 -13.83 16.82
C ALA A 4 17.27 -12.63 15.95
N THR A 5 16.80 -12.90 14.73
CA THR A 5 16.32 -11.87 13.81
C THR A 5 15.12 -11.19 14.46
N HIS A 6 15.25 -9.90 14.73
CA HIS A 6 14.17 -9.09 15.32
C HIS A 6 13.45 -8.32 14.21
N PHE A 7 12.19 -8.65 13.98
CA PHE A 7 11.30 -7.90 13.08
C PHE A 7 10.26 -7.14 13.89
N SER A 8 10.05 -5.87 13.54
CA SER A 8 9.04 -5.01 14.16
C SER A 8 8.32 -4.16 13.12
N ILE A 9 7.10 -3.74 13.44
CA ILE A 9 6.29 -2.87 12.58
C ILE A 9 5.94 -1.62 13.37
N ARG A 10 6.14 -0.46 12.76
CA ARG A 10 5.80 0.85 13.33
C ARG A 10 5.21 1.80 12.29
N PRO A 11 4.52 2.87 12.70
CA PRO A 11 4.20 3.97 11.79
C PRO A 11 5.46 4.52 11.12
N ALA A 12 5.32 4.94 9.86
CA ALA A 12 6.40 5.61 9.15
C ALA A 12 6.69 6.98 9.77
N GLU A 13 7.94 7.37 9.73
CA GLU A 13 8.45 8.68 10.15
C GLU A 13 9.06 9.41 8.95
N PRO A 14 9.25 10.75 9.00
CA PRO A 14 9.86 11.50 7.91
C PRO A 14 11.22 10.94 7.44
N ALA A 15 12.00 10.38 8.34
CA ALA A 15 13.29 9.75 8.02
C ALA A 15 13.16 8.50 7.13
N ASP A 16 11.99 7.87 7.06
CA ASP A 16 11.75 6.66 6.27
C ASP A 16 11.43 6.96 4.80
N VAL A 17 11.22 8.21 4.43
CA VAL A 17 10.78 8.61 3.08
C VAL A 17 11.71 8.06 2.00
N THR A 18 13.02 8.14 2.19
CA THR A 18 14.00 7.62 1.23
C THR A 18 13.88 6.11 1.03
N ASP A 19 13.72 5.35 2.11
CA ASP A 19 13.54 3.90 2.04
C ASP A 19 12.21 3.52 1.39
N ILE A 20 11.11 4.20 1.76
CA ILE A 20 9.79 3.97 1.17
C ILE A 20 9.82 4.29 -0.33
N HIS A 21 10.40 5.44 -0.72
CA HIS A 21 10.53 5.82 -2.13
C HIS A 21 11.33 4.79 -2.92
N SER A 22 12.47 4.34 -2.39
CA SER A 22 13.28 3.28 -3.01
C SER A 22 12.44 2.00 -3.22
N MET A 23 11.65 1.59 -2.23
CA MET A 23 10.79 0.40 -2.33
C MET A 23 9.61 0.58 -3.30
N ILE A 24 9.08 1.80 -3.47
CA ILE A 24 8.08 2.11 -4.51
C ILE A 24 8.69 1.88 -5.90
N VAL A 25 9.91 2.32 -6.13
CA VAL A 25 10.62 2.07 -7.40
C VAL A 25 10.86 0.58 -7.61
N GLU A 26 11.31 -0.14 -6.59
CA GLU A 26 11.49 -1.60 -6.66
C GLU A 26 10.18 -2.33 -6.99
N LEU A 27 9.05 -1.91 -6.40
CA LEU A 27 7.71 -2.45 -6.67
C LEU A 27 7.31 -2.19 -8.13
N ALA A 28 7.52 -0.97 -8.63
CA ALA A 28 7.19 -0.61 -10.01
C ALA A 28 7.99 -1.44 -11.03
N VAL A 29 9.27 -1.71 -10.75
CA VAL A 29 10.09 -2.61 -11.59
C VAL A 29 9.52 -4.03 -11.57
N PHE A 30 9.14 -4.53 -10.39
CA PHE A 30 8.51 -5.85 -10.27
C PHE A 30 7.20 -5.96 -11.07
N GLU A 31 6.38 -4.92 -11.03
CA GLU A 31 5.11 -4.84 -11.76
C GLU A 31 5.27 -4.45 -13.24
N LYS A 32 6.49 -4.19 -13.70
CA LYS A 32 6.80 -3.72 -15.06
C LYS A 32 6.15 -2.38 -15.41
N LEU A 33 6.04 -1.53 -14.42
CA LEU A 33 5.39 -0.21 -14.47
C LEU A 33 6.36 0.93 -14.11
N GLU A 34 7.68 0.70 -14.15
CA GLU A 34 8.69 1.70 -13.80
C GLU A 34 8.55 3.01 -14.61
N HIS A 35 8.07 2.93 -15.84
CA HIS A 35 7.80 4.10 -16.70
C HIS A 35 6.66 4.99 -16.19
N MET A 36 5.84 4.49 -15.27
CA MET A 36 4.74 5.24 -14.65
C MET A 36 5.17 6.01 -13.41
N VAL A 37 6.36 5.72 -12.86
CA VAL A 37 6.81 6.35 -11.63
C VAL A 37 7.32 7.75 -11.91
N VAL A 38 6.61 8.75 -11.40
CA VAL A 38 6.99 10.16 -11.40
C VAL A 38 7.16 10.70 -9.96
N ALA A 39 7.09 9.77 -9.00
CA ALA A 39 7.20 10.10 -7.58
C ALA A 39 8.59 10.63 -7.24
N THR A 40 8.64 11.62 -6.36
CA THR A 40 9.86 12.11 -5.72
C THR A 40 9.74 11.98 -4.21
N GLU A 41 10.87 12.03 -3.51
CA GLU A 41 10.86 12.00 -2.05
C GLU A 41 10.10 13.19 -1.45
N GLU A 42 10.19 14.37 -2.06
CA GLU A 42 9.48 15.58 -1.63
C GLU A 42 7.96 15.40 -1.72
N LEU A 43 7.47 14.89 -2.85
CA LEU A 43 6.03 14.64 -3.05
C LEU A 43 5.52 13.53 -2.12
N LEU A 44 6.32 12.50 -1.89
CA LEU A 44 6.00 11.44 -0.94
C LEU A 44 5.94 11.96 0.50
N HIS A 45 6.91 12.79 0.88
CA HIS A 45 6.92 13.46 2.18
C HIS A 45 5.67 14.32 2.38
N GLU A 46 5.30 15.11 1.38
CA GLU A 46 4.09 15.94 1.44
C GLU A 46 2.83 15.08 1.61
N GLY A 47 2.72 13.99 0.84
CA GLY A 47 1.59 13.07 0.92
C GLY A 47 1.41 12.40 2.27
N LEU A 48 2.52 12.11 2.97
CA LEU A 48 2.54 11.39 4.26
C LEU A 48 2.54 12.31 5.49
N PHE A 49 3.21 13.47 5.42
CA PHE A 49 3.58 14.25 6.61
C PHE A 49 3.19 15.73 6.57
N SER A 50 2.40 16.16 5.58
CA SER A 50 1.83 17.50 5.57
C SER A 50 0.74 17.66 6.63
N ASP A 51 0.28 18.89 6.86
CA ASP A 51 -0.81 19.19 7.80
C ASP A 51 -2.12 18.44 7.48
N LYS A 52 -2.33 18.08 6.21
CA LYS A 52 -3.47 17.28 5.73
C LYS A 52 -2.97 16.15 4.85
N PRO A 53 -2.39 15.11 5.43
CA PRO A 53 -1.81 14.02 4.67
C PRO A 53 -2.87 13.28 3.84
N ALA A 54 -2.51 12.92 2.61
CA ALA A 54 -3.37 12.17 1.71
C ALA A 54 -3.41 10.67 2.07
N CYS A 55 -2.36 10.17 2.72
CA CYS A 55 -2.18 8.77 3.05
C CYS A 55 -1.35 8.60 4.33
N GLU A 56 -1.27 7.37 4.79
CA GLU A 56 -0.46 6.93 5.92
C GLU A 56 0.42 5.77 5.47
N ALA A 57 1.50 5.52 6.19
CA ALA A 57 2.33 4.36 5.96
C ALA A 57 2.78 3.71 7.27
N ILE A 58 3.00 2.41 7.22
CA ILE A 58 3.73 1.64 8.22
C ILE A 58 4.96 1.04 7.58
N VAL A 59 6.02 0.87 8.35
CA VAL A 59 7.26 0.23 7.92
C VAL A 59 7.54 -1.01 8.74
N GLY A 60 8.16 -2.00 8.09
CA GLY A 60 8.71 -3.18 8.74
C GLY A 60 10.22 -3.07 8.82
N GLU A 61 10.77 -3.24 10.01
CA GLU A 61 12.20 -3.19 10.27
C GLU A 61 12.72 -4.58 10.66
N GLU A 62 13.83 -4.99 10.06
CA GLU A 62 14.61 -6.12 10.50
C GLU A 62 15.94 -5.63 11.06
N ASN A 63 16.17 -5.84 12.35
CA ASN A 63 17.39 -5.41 13.05
C ASN A 63 17.73 -3.90 12.90
N GLY A 64 16.69 -3.04 12.81
CA GLY A 64 16.82 -1.60 12.66
C GLY A 64 16.95 -1.12 11.22
N GLU A 65 16.89 -2.00 10.23
CA GLU A 65 16.84 -1.65 8.80
C GLU A 65 15.41 -1.73 8.28
N VAL A 66 14.94 -0.69 7.58
CA VAL A 66 13.62 -0.68 6.93
C VAL A 66 13.65 -1.58 5.68
N VAL A 67 12.92 -2.69 5.74
CA VAL A 67 12.93 -3.73 4.70
C VAL A 67 11.57 -3.98 4.07
N ALA A 68 10.53 -3.35 4.60
CA ALA A 68 9.16 -3.48 4.10
C ALA A 68 8.35 -2.23 4.40
N PHE A 69 7.31 -1.97 3.61
CA PHE A 69 6.33 -0.93 3.90
C PHE A 69 4.94 -1.31 3.43
N ALA A 70 3.95 -0.62 3.98
CA ALA A 70 2.60 -0.56 3.44
C ALA A 70 2.10 0.88 3.51
N LEU A 71 1.53 1.36 2.40
CA LEU A 71 0.95 2.69 2.27
C LEU A 71 -0.55 2.53 2.07
N PHE A 72 -1.35 3.29 2.82
CA PHE A 72 -2.80 3.13 2.86
C PHE A 72 -3.51 4.45 3.12
N PHE A 73 -4.81 4.47 2.84
CA PHE A 73 -5.70 5.59 3.13
C PHE A 73 -7.12 5.08 3.42
N HIS A 74 -8.03 5.97 3.77
CA HIS A 74 -9.41 5.60 4.00
C HIS A 74 -10.29 5.98 2.81
N ASN A 75 -11.05 5.00 2.30
CA ASN A 75 -12.19 5.22 1.44
C ASN A 75 -13.49 5.17 2.26
N PHE A 76 -14.64 5.22 1.63
CA PHE A 76 -15.92 5.20 2.32
C PHE A 76 -16.92 4.33 1.56
N SER A 77 -17.63 3.46 2.27
CA SER A 77 -18.74 2.68 1.75
C SER A 77 -20.06 3.33 2.11
N THR A 78 -20.81 3.78 1.11
CA THR A 78 -22.14 4.34 1.33
C THR A 78 -23.14 3.27 1.79
N PHE A 79 -22.98 2.03 1.34
CA PHE A 79 -23.86 0.92 1.72
C PHE A 79 -23.67 0.51 3.19
N LEU A 80 -22.42 0.52 3.67
CA LEU A 80 -22.12 0.22 5.07
C LEU A 80 -22.19 1.48 5.95
N THR A 81 -22.17 2.66 5.36
CA THR A 81 -22.05 3.97 6.04
C THR A 81 -20.84 4.00 6.98
N LYS A 82 -19.75 3.40 6.52
CA LYS A 82 -18.47 3.29 7.24
C LYS A 82 -17.30 3.59 6.33
N LYS A 83 -16.24 4.13 6.92
CA LYS A 83 -14.95 4.17 6.21
C LYS A 83 -14.41 2.76 6.01
N GLY A 84 -13.66 2.59 4.93
CA GLY A 84 -12.82 1.43 4.69
C GLY A 84 -11.35 1.77 4.86
N LEU A 85 -10.51 0.77 5.05
CA LEU A 85 -9.08 0.92 4.90
C LEU A 85 -8.72 0.40 3.51
N TYR A 86 -8.07 1.25 2.70
CA TYR A 86 -7.61 0.88 1.37
C TYR A 86 -6.09 0.87 1.34
N LEU A 87 -5.54 -0.30 1.04
CA LEU A 87 -4.10 -0.50 0.88
C LEU A 87 -3.72 -0.17 -0.56
N GLU A 88 -2.88 0.88 -0.74
CA GLU A 88 -2.35 1.24 -2.06
C GLU A 88 -1.20 0.34 -2.44
N ASP A 89 -0.17 0.26 -1.59
CA ASP A 89 1.03 -0.52 -1.84
C ASP A 89 1.45 -1.33 -0.61
N LEU A 90 1.89 -2.56 -0.85
CA LEU A 90 2.57 -3.41 0.12
C LEU A 90 3.79 -4.05 -0.56
N TYR A 91 4.96 -3.83 0.01
CA TYR A 91 6.20 -4.36 -0.53
C TYR A 91 7.14 -4.84 0.55
N VAL A 92 7.83 -5.94 0.28
CA VAL A 92 8.93 -6.47 1.07
C VAL A 92 10.13 -6.61 0.15
N ARG A 93 11.27 -6.05 0.53
CA ARG A 93 12.52 -6.16 -0.24
C ARG A 93 12.81 -7.62 -0.57
N GLN A 94 13.24 -7.89 -1.79
CA GLN A 94 13.39 -9.25 -2.32
C GLN A 94 14.25 -10.15 -1.42
N SER A 95 15.34 -9.60 -0.87
CA SER A 95 16.25 -10.32 0.04
C SER A 95 15.62 -10.71 1.38
N HIS A 96 14.47 -10.14 1.72
CA HIS A 96 13.78 -10.34 3.01
C HIS A 96 12.44 -11.08 2.84
N ARG A 97 12.13 -11.55 1.63
CA ARG A 97 10.90 -12.34 1.37
C ARG A 97 10.98 -13.74 1.96
N GLY A 98 9.82 -14.37 2.08
CA GLY A 98 9.72 -15.73 2.64
C GLY A 98 9.82 -15.82 4.15
N LYS A 99 9.93 -14.68 4.85
CA LYS A 99 10.02 -14.60 6.31
C LYS A 99 8.70 -14.24 7.00
N GLY A 100 7.59 -14.10 6.23
CA GLY A 100 6.27 -13.77 6.77
C GLY A 100 6.02 -12.27 6.99
N TYR A 101 6.90 -11.37 6.53
CA TYR A 101 6.77 -9.93 6.76
C TYR A 101 5.57 -9.32 6.06
N GLY A 102 5.25 -9.76 4.84
CA GLY A 102 4.04 -9.34 4.13
C GLY A 102 2.76 -9.71 4.89
N SER A 103 2.68 -10.93 5.42
CA SER A 103 1.57 -11.37 6.26
C SER A 103 1.44 -10.53 7.53
N ALA A 104 2.59 -10.21 8.16
CA ALA A 104 2.61 -9.40 9.37
C ALA A 104 2.12 -7.96 9.11
N LEU A 105 2.50 -7.35 7.99
CA LEU A 105 2.01 -6.03 7.57
C LEU A 105 0.50 -6.06 7.30
N LEU A 106 -0.01 -7.06 6.57
CA LEU A 106 -1.46 -7.21 6.34
C LEU A 106 -2.23 -7.39 7.65
N ALA A 107 -1.73 -8.22 8.55
CA ALA A 107 -2.34 -8.43 9.87
C ALA A 107 -2.36 -7.12 10.69
N LYS A 108 -1.30 -6.33 10.62
CA LYS A 108 -1.24 -5.02 11.29
C LYS A 108 -2.26 -4.05 10.72
N LEU A 109 -2.43 -3.99 9.39
CA LEU A 109 -3.44 -3.16 8.75
C LEU A 109 -4.86 -3.64 9.07
N ALA A 110 -5.10 -4.94 9.13
CA ALA A 110 -6.38 -5.50 9.55
C ALA A 110 -6.72 -5.11 11.02
N GLN A 111 -5.73 -5.13 11.92
CA GLN A 111 -5.89 -4.62 13.28
C GLN A 111 -6.29 -3.14 13.28
N LEU A 112 -5.59 -2.29 12.52
CA LEU A 112 -5.93 -0.88 12.39
C LEU A 112 -7.35 -0.66 11.83
N ALA A 113 -7.75 -1.47 10.85
CA ALA A 113 -9.10 -1.40 10.29
C ALA A 113 -10.17 -1.72 11.35
N VAL A 114 -9.94 -2.74 12.18
CA VAL A 114 -10.84 -3.08 13.29
C VAL A 114 -10.86 -1.99 14.36
N GLU A 115 -9.71 -1.52 14.81
CA GLU A 115 -9.57 -0.47 15.80
C GLU A 115 -10.25 0.84 15.38
N ARG A 116 -10.20 1.15 14.07
CA ARG A 116 -10.80 2.35 13.48
C ARG A 116 -12.26 2.16 13.06
N ASN A 117 -12.86 1.01 13.38
CA ASN A 117 -14.25 0.66 13.02
C ASN A 117 -14.50 0.75 11.51
N CYS A 118 -13.53 0.35 10.68
CA CYS A 118 -13.70 0.25 9.24
C CYS A 118 -14.66 -0.89 8.89
N GLY A 119 -15.47 -0.69 7.84
CA GLY A 119 -16.42 -1.72 7.39
C GLY A 119 -15.79 -2.76 6.48
N ARG A 120 -14.62 -2.45 5.90
CA ARG A 120 -13.89 -3.33 4.99
C ARG A 120 -12.42 -2.93 4.90
N PHE A 121 -11.61 -3.87 4.43
CA PHE A 121 -10.20 -3.69 4.11
C PHE A 121 -9.97 -4.20 2.69
N GLU A 122 -9.52 -3.34 1.78
CA GLU A 122 -9.47 -3.60 0.35
C GLU A 122 -8.13 -3.20 -0.26
N TRP A 123 -7.78 -3.85 -1.35
CA TRP A 123 -6.64 -3.51 -2.22
C TRP A 123 -6.87 -4.08 -3.62
N SER A 124 -6.04 -3.67 -4.58
CA SER A 124 -6.02 -4.21 -5.93
C SER A 124 -4.81 -5.12 -6.14
N VAL A 125 -4.95 -6.06 -7.04
CA VAL A 125 -3.87 -6.95 -7.48
C VAL A 125 -3.91 -7.07 -8.99
N LEU A 126 -2.74 -7.11 -9.62
CA LEU A 126 -2.64 -7.35 -11.07
C LEU A 126 -3.15 -8.76 -11.40
N ASP A 127 -3.97 -8.89 -12.42
CA ASP A 127 -4.67 -10.12 -12.80
C ASP A 127 -3.73 -11.28 -13.15
N TRP A 128 -2.52 -10.97 -13.61
CA TRP A 128 -1.47 -11.96 -13.92
C TRP A 128 -0.63 -12.39 -12.69
N ASN A 129 -0.78 -11.71 -11.54
CA ASN A 129 0.04 -11.98 -10.35
C ASN A 129 -0.54 -13.13 -9.51
N GLU A 130 -0.58 -14.31 -10.08
CA GLU A 130 -1.11 -15.53 -9.45
C GLU A 130 -0.51 -15.83 -8.06
N PRO A 131 0.82 -15.66 -7.82
CA PRO A 131 1.36 -15.88 -6.48
C PRO A 131 0.77 -14.93 -5.42
N ALA A 132 0.58 -13.66 -5.77
CA ALA A 132 -0.01 -12.68 -4.86
C ALA A 132 -1.50 -12.98 -4.63
N ILE A 133 -2.25 -13.30 -5.68
CA ILE A 133 -3.66 -13.69 -5.59
C ILE A 133 -3.82 -14.87 -4.64
N GLY A 134 -3.05 -15.95 -4.85
CA GLY A 134 -3.08 -17.12 -3.98
C GLY A 134 -2.73 -16.80 -2.52
N PHE A 135 -1.73 -15.95 -2.31
CA PHE A 135 -1.35 -15.48 -0.98
C PHE A 135 -2.50 -14.72 -0.30
N TYR A 136 -3.13 -13.77 -0.99
CA TYR A 136 -4.24 -13.01 -0.43
C TYR A 136 -5.45 -13.87 -0.12
N GLN A 137 -5.77 -14.86 -0.95
CA GLN A 137 -6.84 -15.82 -0.69
C GLN A 137 -6.58 -16.67 0.56
N THR A 138 -5.32 -17.06 0.81
CA THR A 138 -4.95 -17.78 2.06
C THR A 138 -5.11 -16.90 3.31
N MET A 139 -5.06 -15.57 3.15
CA MET A 139 -5.32 -14.59 4.22
C MET A 139 -6.81 -14.29 4.41
N GLY A 140 -7.69 -14.91 3.64
CA GLY A 140 -9.14 -14.74 3.71
C GLY A 140 -9.69 -13.64 2.79
N ALA A 141 -8.90 -13.11 1.86
CA ALA A 141 -9.38 -12.14 0.88
C ALA A 141 -10.22 -12.83 -0.20
N GLU A 142 -11.26 -12.13 -0.64
CA GLU A 142 -12.11 -12.51 -1.76
C GLU A 142 -11.76 -11.64 -2.97
N ILE A 143 -11.57 -12.26 -4.13
CA ILE A 143 -11.37 -11.52 -5.39
C ILE A 143 -12.75 -11.19 -5.96
N LEU A 144 -12.93 -9.92 -6.37
CA LEU A 144 -14.18 -9.40 -6.93
C LEU A 144 -14.04 -9.16 -8.44
N PRO A 145 -14.14 -10.20 -9.30
CA PRO A 145 -13.82 -10.08 -10.73
C PRO A 145 -14.88 -9.29 -11.51
N GLU A 146 -16.08 -9.12 -10.98
CA GLU A 146 -17.16 -8.34 -11.58
C GLU A 146 -16.95 -6.82 -11.46
N TRP A 147 -16.05 -6.36 -10.58
CA TRP A 147 -15.67 -4.96 -10.45
C TRP A 147 -14.44 -4.65 -11.30
N ARG A 148 -14.47 -3.53 -11.98
CA ARG A 148 -13.35 -3.05 -12.80
C ARG A 148 -13.00 -1.63 -12.41
N ILE A 149 -11.70 -1.33 -12.38
CA ILE A 149 -11.20 0.02 -12.13
C ILE A 149 -11.42 0.87 -13.37
N CYS A 150 -12.08 2.02 -13.20
CA CYS A 150 -12.20 3.06 -14.21
C CYS A 150 -11.26 4.20 -13.83
N ARG A 151 -10.41 4.62 -14.77
CA ARG A 151 -9.39 5.65 -14.53
C ARG A 151 -9.40 6.69 -15.64
N VAL A 152 -9.33 7.95 -15.24
CA VAL A 152 -9.12 9.08 -16.15
C VAL A 152 -7.90 9.85 -15.67
N THR A 153 -6.93 10.06 -16.55
CA THR A 153 -5.65 10.74 -16.25
C THR A 153 -5.23 11.66 -17.39
N GLY A 154 -4.28 12.55 -17.12
CA GLY A 154 -3.66 13.43 -18.11
C GLY A 154 -4.70 14.29 -18.86
N GLU A 155 -4.51 14.43 -20.17
CA GLU A 155 -5.39 15.25 -21.03
C GLU A 155 -6.86 14.83 -20.97
N ALA A 156 -7.15 13.53 -20.80
CA ALA A 156 -8.52 13.04 -20.69
C ALA A 156 -9.20 13.56 -19.42
N LEU A 157 -8.44 13.70 -18.30
CA LEU A 157 -8.95 14.29 -17.07
C LEU A 157 -9.26 15.78 -17.28
N ASP A 158 -8.36 16.52 -17.94
CA ASP A 158 -8.56 17.92 -18.26
C ASP A 158 -9.77 18.13 -19.19
N HIS A 159 -9.95 17.25 -20.17
CA HIS A 159 -11.10 17.26 -21.06
C HIS A 159 -12.41 17.01 -20.29
N LEU A 160 -12.42 16.03 -19.40
CA LEU A 160 -13.60 15.72 -18.58
C LEU A 160 -13.96 16.90 -17.65
N ALA A 161 -12.95 17.53 -17.05
CA ALA A 161 -13.13 18.69 -16.17
C ALA A 161 -13.75 19.91 -16.89
N ARG A 162 -13.50 20.06 -18.20
CA ARG A 162 -14.04 21.14 -19.03
C ARG A 162 -15.41 20.85 -19.64
N ARG A 163 -15.94 19.63 -19.47
CA ARG A 163 -17.34 19.33 -19.84
C ARG A 163 -18.28 19.99 -18.84
N GLY A 164 -18.61 21.26 -19.08
CA GLY A 164 -19.69 21.93 -18.36
C GLY A 164 -21.05 21.28 -18.64
N LEU A 165 -22.02 21.53 -17.76
CA LEU A 165 -23.43 21.22 -17.98
C LEU A 165 -24.00 22.15 -19.06
#